data_1607bbe9542734abf81e105af8c92568
#
_entry.id   1607bbe9542734abf81e105af8c92568
#
_cell.length_a   1.000
_cell.length_b   1.000
_cell.length_c   1.000
_cell.angle_alpha   90.00
_cell.angle_beta   90.00
_cell.angle_gamma   90.00
#
_symmetry.space_group_name_H-M   'P 1'
#
loop_
_entity.id
_entity.type
_entity.pdbx_description
1 polymer ?
#
loop_
_entity_poly.entity_id
_entity_poly.type
_entity_poly.pdbx_seq_one_letter_code
_entity_poly.pdbx_strand_id
1 'polypeptide(L)'
;MSVTVAEALDDADRAACVALRTEVFCGEQGVSPAEEMDGRDDEARHLLLRVDGAPVGTLRLRFVDGAAKIERVCVAQPHRGTGLGAALMEAALRLAAETGAAEARLGSQVSVLGFYEALGFTAHGPEFLDAGIPHRAMTRPLP
;
A
#
# COMPACT_ATOMS: atom_id res chain seq x y z
N MET A 1 -4.58 22.53 -4.88
CA MET A 1 -4.98 21.24 -4.30
C MET A 1 -4.00 20.88 -3.19
N SER A 2 -4.50 20.59 -2.00
CA SER A 2 -3.67 20.27 -0.83
C SER A 2 -3.62 18.74 -0.66
N VAL A 3 -2.42 18.18 -0.71
CA VAL A 3 -2.18 16.74 -0.53
C VAL A 3 -1.42 16.51 0.77
N THR A 4 -1.93 15.65 1.64
CA THR A 4 -1.25 15.25 2.87
C THR A 4 -1.20 13.73 2.98
N VAL A 5 -0.09 13.21 3.52
CA VAL A 5 0.04 11.81 3.87
C VAL A 5 0.45 11.75 5.33
N ALA A 6 -0.32 11.06 6.14
CA ALA A 6 -0.06 10.92 7.56
C ALA A 6 -0.43 9.53 8.04
N GLU A 7 0.16 9.13 9.16
CA GLU A 7 -0.18 7.86 9.78
C GLU A 7 -1.58 7.93 10.38
N ALA A 8 -2.39 6.89 10.16
CA ALA A 8 -3.72 6.77 10.71
C ALA A 8 -3.61 6.24 12.15
N LEU A 9 -3.76 7.15 13.13
CA LEU A 9 -3.53 6.84 14.53
C LEU A 9 -4.81 6.65 15.34
N ASP A 10 -5.94 7.22 14.88
CA ASP A 10 -7.21 7.08 15.57
C ASP A 10 -8.17 6.14 14.81
N ASP A 11 -9.27 5.79 15.48
CA ASP A 11 -10.25 4.85 14.91
C ASP A 11 -10.92 5.41 13.65
N ALA A 12 -11.16 6.72 13.60
CA ALA A 12 -11.79 7.35 12.43
C ALA A 12 -10.88 7.27 11.21
N ASP A 13 -9.59 7.56 11.36
CA ASP A 13 -8.62 7.47 10.27
C ASP A 13 -8.44 6.03 9.80
N ARG A 14 -8.39 5.09 10.74
CA ARG A 14 -8.28 3.66 10.39
C ARG A 14 -9.52 3.16 9.68
N ALA A 15 -10.70 3.61 10.09
CA ALA A 15 -11.95 3.29 9.39
C ALA A 15 -11.94 3.83 7.95
N ALA A 16 -11.39 5.03 7.74
CA ALA A 16 -11.24 5.60 6.40
C ALA A 16 -10.30 4.74 5.53
N CYS A 17 -9.21 4.23 6.09
CA CYS A 17 -8.31 3.30 5.38
C CYS A 17 -9.05 2.03 4.95
N VAL A 18 -9.81 1.43 5.84
CA VAL A 18 -10.58 0.20 5.56
C VAL A 18 -11.64 0.48 4.50
N ALA A 19 -12.32 1.62 4.57
CA ALA A 19 -13.34 1.99 3.58
C ALA A 19 -12.74 2.13 2.17
N LEU A 20 -11.56 2.75 2.05
CA LEU A 20 -10.85 2.86 0.77
C LEU A 20 -10.45 1.49 0.22
N ARG A 21 -9.93 0.62 1.06
CA ARG A 21 -9.53 -0.74 0.68
C ARG A 21 -10.74 -1.56 0.22
N THR A 22 -11.85 -1.44 0.91
CA THR A 22 -13.09 -2.13 0.56
C THR A 22 -13.60 -1.65 -0.81
N GLU A 23 -13.60 -0.35 -1.04
CA GLU A 23 -14.02 0.22 -2.32
C GLU A 23 -13.17 -0.29 -3.48
N VAL A 24 -11.83 -0.26 -3.32
CA VAL A 24 -10.92 -0.63 -4.40
C VAL A 24 -10.80 -2.14 -4.56
N PHE A 25 -10.50 -2.86 -3.50
CA PHE A 25 -10.21 -4.29 -3.63
C PHE A 25 -11.48 -5.14 -3.73
N CYS A 26 -12.48 -4.85 -2.94
CA CYS A 26 -13.74 -5.60 -2.99
C CYS A 26 -14.69 -5.06 -4.06
N GLY A 27 -14.84 -3.75 -4.14
CA GLY A 27 -15.76 -3.11 -5.08
C GLY A 27 -15.29 -3.15 -6.53
N GLU A 28 -14.04 -2.77 -6.79
CA GLU A 28 -13.52 -2.70 -8.16
C GLU A 28 -12.89 -4.02 -8.62
N GLN A 29 -12.10 -4.67 -7.78
CA GLN A 29 -11.31 -5.84 -8.16
C GLN A 29 -11.98 -7.18 -7.82
N GLY A 30 -13.09 -7.14 -7.12
CA GLY A 30 -13.85 -8.36 -6.82
C GLY A 30 -13.21 -9.28 -5.78
N VAL A 31 -12.27 -8.77 -4.97
CA VAL A 31 -11.68 -9.54 -3.87
C VAL A 31 -12.75 -9.73 -2.80
N SER A 32 -12.86 -10.94 -2.25
CA SER A 32 -13.84 -11.19 -1.19
C SER A 32 -13.45 -10.43 0.08
N PRO A 33 -14.45 -9.97 0.89
CA PRO A 33 -14.15 -9.35 2.17
C PRO A 33 -13.30 -10.23 3.09
N ALA A 34 -13.50 -11.54 3.06
CA ALA A 34 -12.72 -12.47 3.87
C ALA A 34 -11.24 -12.51 3.48
N GLU A 35 -10.94 -12.37 2.18
CA GLU A 35 -9.55 -12.31 1.70
C GLU A 35 -8.90 -10.95 1.97
N GLU A 36 -9.66 -9.87 1.87
CA GLU A 36 -9.17 -8.52 2.14
C GLU A 36 -8.87 -8.33 3.64
N MET A 37 -9.77 -8.76 4.50
CA MET A 37 -9.65 -8.69 5.96
C MET A 37 -8.89 -9.92 6.48
N ASP A 38 -7.57 -9.85 6.43
CA ASP A 38 -6.70 -10.97 6.80
C ASP A 38 -6.34 -11.04 8.29
N GLY A 39 -6.90 -10.15 9.12
CA GLY A 39 -6.66 -10.11 10.55
C GLY A 39 -5.33 -9.49 10.96
N ARG A 40 -4.62 -8.84 10.05
CA ARG A 40 -3.29 -8.27 10.31
C ARG A 40 -3.29 -6.76 10.51
N ASP A 41 -4.45 -6.11 10.47
CA ASP A 41 -4.53 -4.66 10.58
C ASP A 41 -4.05 -4.13 11.94
N ASP A 42 -4.30 -4.85 13.02
CA ASP A 42 -3.93 -4.42 14.36
C ASP A 42 -2.41 -4.46 14.60
N GLU A 43 -1.68 -5.28 13.88
CA GLU A 43 -0.21 -5.37 13.96
C GLU A 43 0.48 -4.44 12.96
N ALA A 44 -0.28 -3.74 12.14
CA ALA A 44 0.25 -2.93 11.04
C ALA A 44 0.18 -1.43 11.36
N ARG A 45 1.02 -0.66 10.67
CA ARG A 45 0.91 0.80 10.62
C ARG A 45 0.24 1.17 9.31
N HIS A 46 -0.66 2.15 9.37
CA HIS A 46 -1.47 2.53 8.21
C HIS A 46 -1.19 3.98 7.85
N LEU A 47 -1.00 4.26 6.57
CA LEU A 47 -0.88 5.62 6.05
C LEU A 47 -2.18 6.00 5.34
N LEU A 48 -2.57 7.25 5.50
CA LEU A 48 -3.76 7.81 4.87
C LEU A 48 -3.38 9.06 4.10
N LEU A 49 -3.70 9.07 2.81
CA LEU A 49 -3.51 10.22 1.93
C LEU A 49 -4.84 10.95 1.80
N ARG A 50 -4.81 12.27 2.03
CA ARG A 50 -5.96 13.14 1.85
C ARG A 50 -5.67 14.18 0.77
N VAL A 51 -6.70 14.49 -0.01
CA VAL A 51 -6.70 15.60 -0.94
C VAL A 51 -7.76 16.59 -0.47
N ASP A 52 -7.35 17.80 -0.15
CA ASP A 52 -8.24 18.84 0.39
C ASP A 52 -9.06 18.33 1.59
N GLY A 53 -8.43 17.54 2.44
CA GLY A 53 -9.03 16.97 3.64
C GLY A 53 -9.81 15.67 3.45
N ALA A 54 -10.10 15.25 2.22
CA ALA A 54 -10.86 14.04 1.95
C ALA A 54 -9.94 12.82 1.80
N PRO A 55 -10.26 11.67 2.44
CA PRO A 55 -9.50 10.44 2.25
C PRO A 55 -9.54 9.96 0.81
N VAL A 56 -8.37 9.70 0.20
CA VAL A 56 -8.26 9.34 -1.22
C VAL A 56 -7.40 8.10 -1.43
N GLY A 57 -6.42 7.86 -0.57
CA GLY A 57 -5.53 6.72 -0.73
C GLY A 57 -5.00 6.19 0.59
N THR A 58 -4.55 4.95 0.60
CA THR A 58 -4.01 4.31 1.79
C THR A 58 -3.03 3.21 1.42
N LEU A 59 -2.19 2.83 2.39
CA LEU A 59 -1.41 1.61 2.40
C LEU A 59 -1.18 1.17 3.84
N ARG A 60 -0.78 -0.08 4.02
CA ARG A 60 -0.36 -0.52 5.35
C ARG A 60 1.07 -1.08 5.30
N LEU A 61 1.78 -0.95 6.41
CA LEU A 61 3.12 -1.47 6.60
C LEU A 61 3.12 -2.48 7.75
N ARG A 62 3.76 -3.62 7.51
CA ARG A 62 4.08 -4.59 8.56
C ARG A 62 5.59 -4.77 8.58
N PHE A 63 6.16 -4.95 9.77
CA PHE A 63 7.61 -5.17 9.91
C PHE A 63 7.84 -6.65 10.19
N VAL A 64 8.47 -7.33 9.24
CA VAL A 64 8.67 -8.78 9.27
C VAL A 64 10.13 -9.08 8.93
N ASP A 65 10.83 -9.76 9.83
CA ASP A 65 12.23 -10.20 9.62
C ASP A 65 13.15 -9.06 9.18
N GLY A 66 13.03 -7.88 9.80
CA GLY A 66 13.87 -6.73 9.51
C GLY A 66 13.51 -5.98 8.23
N ALA A 67 12.45 -6.37 7.56
CA ALA A 67 11.95 -5.71 6.36
C ALA A 67 10.62 -5.01 6.62
N ALA A 68 10.34 -3.96 5.85
CA ALA A 68 9.05 -3.30 5.82
C ALA A 68 8.23 -3.90 4.68
N LYS A 69 7.17 -4.62 5.02
CA LYS A 69 6.26 -5.18 4.02
C LYS A 69 5.13 -4.20 3.77
N ILE A 70 5.04 -3.71 2.53
CA ILE A 70 4.04 -2.72 2.12
C ILE A 70 2.90 -3.46 1.43
N GLU A 71 1.69 -3.23 1.90
CA GLU A 71 0.51 -3.97 1.47
C GLU A 71 -0.69 -3.05 1.30
N ARG A 72 -1.68 -3.50 0.55
CA ARG A 72 -2.97 -2.83 0.40
C ARG A 72 -2.83 -1.39 -0.11
N VAL A 73 -1.89 -1.17 -1.04
CA VAL A 73 -1.71 0.14 -1.67
C VAL A 73 -2.88 0.41 -2.59
N CYS A 74 -3.60 1.49 -2.35
CA CYS A 74 -4.71 1.86 -3.24
C CYS A 74 -4.96 3.36 -3.23
N VAL A 75 -5.47 3.84 -4.38
CA VAL A 75 -5.92 5.22 -4.58
C VAL A 75 -7.31 5.14 -5.21
N ALA A 76 -8.25 5.94 -4.72
CA ALA A 76 -9.60 5.98 -5.24
C ALA A 76 -9.60 6.35 -6.73
N GLN A 77 -10.45 5.69 -7.53
CA GLN A 77 -10.44 5.79 -8.98
C GLN A 77 -10.41 7.20 -9.55
N PRO A 78 -11.22 8.16 -9.05
CA PRO A 78 -11.23 9.51 -9.62
C PRO A 78 -9.90 10.26 -9.49
N HIS A 79 -9.02 9.80 -8.61
CA HIS A 79 -7.75 10.48 -8.30
C HIS A 79 -6.52 9.77 -8.86
N ARG A 80 -6.70 8.69 -9.63
CA ARG A 80 -5.58 7.94 -10.22
C ARG A 80 -4.93 8.72 -11.37
N GLY A 81 -3.66 8.42 -11.65
CA GLY A 81 -2.92 9.03 -12.73
C GLY A 81 -2.41 10.44 -12.43
N THR A 82 -2.40 10.86 -11.17
CA THR A 82 -1.97 12.21 -10.75
C THR A 82 -0.77 12.20 -9.81
N GLY A 83 -0.07 11.09 -9.68
CA GLY A 83 1.13 10.98 -8.82
C GLY A 83 0.85 10.71 -7.35
N LEU A 84 -0.40 10.48 -6.95
CA LEU A 84 -0.77 10.28 -5.54
C LEU A 84 -0.27 8.93 -4.99
N GLY A 85 -0.29 7.89 -5.82
CA GLY A 85 0.29 6.60 -5.45
C GLY A 85 1.77 6.70 -5.14
N ALA A 86 2.52 7.46 -5.93
CA ALA A 86 3.94 7.70 -5.69
C ALA A 86 4.16 8.47 -4.38
N ALA A 87 3.33 9.47 -4.09
CA ALA A 87 3.40 10.23 -2.85
C ALA A 87 3.17 9.33 -1.62
N LEU A 88 2.20 8.41 -1.69
CA LEU A 88 1.97 7.40 -0.65
C LEU A 88 3.20 6.52 -0.45
N MET A 89 3.75 5.99 -1.53
CA MET A 89 4.89 5.09 -1.48
C MET A 89 6.14 5.79 -0.94
N GLU A 90 6.39 7.03 -1.34
CA GLU A 90 7.51 7.82 -0.83
C GLU A 90 7.41 8.01 0.69
N ALA A 91 6.22 8.31 1.20
CA ALA A 91 5.98 8.44 2.64
C ALA A 91 6.23 7.11 3.36
N ALA A 92 5.78 5.99 2.78
CA ALA A 92 6.00 4.65 3.34
C ALA A 92 7.48 4.30 3.40
N LEU A 93 8.23 4.62 2.35
CA LEU A 93 9.68 4.33 2.29
C LEU A 93 10.46 5.16 3.31
N ARG A 94 10.09 6.44 3.51
CA ARG A 94 10.68 7.26 4.56
C ARG A 94 10.41 6.67 5.95
N LEU A 95 9.16 6.30 6.21
CA LEU A 95 8.79 5.69 7.48
C LEU A 95 9.54 4.38 7.74
N ALA A 96 9.64 3.54 6.73
CA ALA A 96 10.38 2.29 6.81
C ALA A 96 11.85 2.51 7.13
N ALA A 97 12.50 3.46 6.47
CA ALA A 97 13.90 3.82 6.72
C ALA A 97 14.07 4.36 8.15
N GLU A 98 13.17 5.21 8.63
CA GLU A 98 13.21 5.76 9.98
C GLU A 98 13.10 4.68 11.06
N THR A 99 12.40 3.59 10.79
CA THR A 99 12.25 2.48 11.74
C THR A 99 13.43 1.52 11.70
N GLY A 100 14.40 1.73 10.81
CA GLY A 100 15.60 0.89 10.70
C GLY A 100 15.41 -0.36 9.86
N ALA A 101 14.36 -0.46 9.06
CA ALA A 101 14.19 -1.59 8.17
C ALA A 101 15.31 -1.61 7.11
N ALA A 102 15.83 -2.80 6.81
CA ALA A 102 16.92 -2.96 5.84
C ALA A 102 16.44 -2.87 4.40
N GLU A 103 15.19 -3.26 4.16
CA GLU A 103 14.59 -3.27 2.83
C GLU A 103 13.07 -3.12 2.92
N ALA A 104 12.48 -2.70 1.81
CA ALA A 104 11.03 -2.72 1.63
C ALA A 104 10.67 -3.89 0.70
N ARG A 105 9.59 -4.59 1.03
CA ARG A 105 9.06 -5.72 0.24
C ARG A 105 7.60 -5.51 -0.07
N LEU A 106 7.18 -5.99 -1.22
CA LEU A 106 5.76 -6.02 -1.59
C LEU A 106 5.49 -7.11 -2.61
N GLY A 107 4.19 -7.45 -2.77
CA GLY A 107 3.73 -8.24 -3.90
C GLY A 107 2.96 -7.31 -4.82
N SER A 108 3.45 -7.11 -6.03
CA SER A 108 2.79 -6.25 -7.02
C SER A 108 1.91 -7.05 -7.94
N GLN A 109 0.69 -6.58 -8.20
CA GLN A 109 -0.06 -7.08 -9.34
C GLN A 109 0.79 -6.90 -10.60
N VAL A 110 0.81 -7.92 -11.45
CA VAL A 110 1.65 -7.92 -12.67
C VAL A 110 1.33 -6.73 -13.57
N SER A 111 0.07 -6.30 -13.61
CA SER A 111 -0.37 -5.17 -14.43
C SER A 111 0.25 -3.82 -14.03
N VAL A 112 0.82 -3.71 -12.83
CA VAL A 112 1.39 -2.44 -12.33
C VAL A 112 2.85 -2.56 -11.88
N LEU A 113 3.57 -3.57 -12.33
CA LEU A 113 4.99 -3.75 -12.02
C LEU A 113 5.80 -2.48 -12.33
N GLY A 114 5.55 -1.85 -13.47
CA GLY A 114 6.28 -0.65 -13.90
C GLY A 114 6.16 0.52 -12.93
N PHE A 115 5.03 0.66 -12.25
CA PHE A 115 4.84 1.69 -11.23
C PHE A 115 5.86 1.53 -10.09
N TYR A 116 6.02 0.30 -9.59
CA TYR A 116 6.96 0.04 -8.50
C TYR A 116 8.41 0.02 -8.98
N GLU A 117 8.66 -0.43 -10.20
CA GLU A 117 10.01 -0.38 -10.79
C GLU A 117 10.52 1.06 -10.86
N ALA A 118 9.66 2.01 -11.23
CA ALA A 118 9.99 3.43 -11.24
C ALA A 118 10.35 3.97 -9.85
N LEU A 119 9.88 3.31 -8.79
CA LEU A 119 10.19 3.65 -7.40
C LEU A 119 11.42 2.89 -6.85
N GLY A 120 12.13 2.18 -7.71
CA GLY A 120 13.36 1.48 -7.33
C GLY A 120 13.18 0.04 -6.87
N PHE A 121 11.98 -0.52 -7.00
CA PHE A 121 11.75 -1.93 -6.68
C PHE A 121 12.18 -2.84 -7.83
N THR A 122 12.67 -4.01 -7.49
CA THR A 122 13.04 -5.05 -8.45
C THR A 122 12.18 -6.28 -8.22
N ALA A 123 11.55 -6.77 -9.29
CA ALA A 123 10.76 -8.00 -9.24
C ALA A 123 11.68 -9.22 -9.22
N HIS A 124 11.27 -10.25 -8.49
CA HIS A 124 12.01 -11.51 -8.42
C HIS A 124 11.06 -12.68 -8.18
N GLY A 125 11.51 -13.88 -8.55
CA GLY A 125 10.71 -15.08 -8.40
C GLY A 125 9.60 -15.21 -9.45
N PRO A 126 8.88 -16.31 -9.42
CA PRO A 126 7.79 -16.56 -10.37
C PRO A 126 6.55 -15.75 -10.04
N GLU A 127 5.63 -15.65 -11.00
CA GLU A 127 4.29 -15.14 -10.72
C GLU A 127 3.56 -16.06 -9.73
N PHE A 128 2.74 -15.46 -8.88
CA PHE A 128 1.86 -16.19 -7.97
C PHE A 128 0.48 -15.54 -7.95
N LEU A 129 -0.52 -16.28 -7.52
CA LEU A 129 -1.88 -15.75 -7.40
C LEU A 129 -2.11 -15.28 -5.97
N ASP A 130 -2.64 -14.06 -5.83
CA ASP A 130 -3.11 -13.51 -4.57
C ASP A 130 -4.54 -13.00 -4.82
N ALA A 131 -5.51 -13.56 -4.10
CA ALA A 131 -6.93 -13.35 -4.34
C ALA A 131 -7.32 -13.57 -5.82
N GLY A 132 -6.68 -14.56 -6.46
CA GLY A 132 -6.92 -14.90 -7.87
C GLY A 132 -6.28 -13.95 -8.89
N ILE A 133 -5.52 -12.96 -8.45
CA ILE A 133 -4.88 -11.96 -9.33
C ILE A 133 -3.39 -12.27 -9.42
N PRO A 134 -2.78 -12.30 -10.64
CA PRO A 134 -1.35 -12.54 -10.80
C PRO A 134 -0.50 -11.44 -10.17
N HIS A 135 0.47 -11.85 -9.37
CA HIS A 135 1.41 -10.98 -8.65
C HIS A 135 2.85 -11.44 -8.85
N ARG A 136 3.79 -10.55 -8.59
CA ARG A 136 5.21 -10.89 -8.41
C ARG A 136 5.76 -10.21 -7.17
N ALA A 137 6.66 -10.90 -6.47
CA ALA A 137 7.36 -10.32 -5.33
C ALA A 137 8.34 -9.25 -5.81
N MET A 138 8.44 -8.16 -5.08
CA MET A 138 9.36 -7.06 -5.37
C MET A 138 10.06 -6.61 -4.10
N THR A 139 11.30 -6.16 -4.25
CA THR A 139 12.15 -5.74 -3.13
C THR A 139 12.93 -4.48 -3.50
N ARG A 140 13.12 -3.60 -2.53
CA ARG A 140 13.98 -2.42 -2.65
C ARG A 140 14.83 -2.28 -1.39
N PRO A 141 16.17 -2.16 -1.49
CA PRO A 141 17.01 -1.84 -0.35
C PRO A 141 16.69 -0.44 0.20
N LEU A 142 16.81 -0.28 1.51
CA LEU A 142 16.63 1.03 2.17
C LEU A 142 17.98 1.54 2.67
N PRO A 143 18.17 2.88 2.70
CA PRO A 143 19.41 3.48 3.16
C PRO A 143 19.64 3.28 4.66
#